data_8f249760b7bb29ccc5549897fb9685bb
#
_entry.id   8f249760b7bb29ccc5549897fb9685bb
#
_cell.length_a   1.000
_cell.length_b   1.000
_cell.length_c   1.000
_cell.angle_alpha   90.00
_cell.angle_beta   90.00
_cell.angle_gamma   90.00
#
_symmetry.space_group_name_H-M   'P 1'
#
loop_
_entity.id
_entity.type
_entity.pdbx_description
1 polymer ?
#
loop_
_entity_poly.entity_id
_entity_poly.type
_entity_poly.pdbx_seq_one_letter_code
_entity_poly.pdbx_strand_id
1 'polypeptide(L)'
;MKSRFIDFFTTDGEKPDRDRDREFEELHLTKIELLKIWEDGRSILFELLDNLSEEDLLKTVHIRTEPYTVLGALNRQINHYGYHTGQIVQLGKMIRKSNWQ
;
A
#
# COMPACT_ATOMS: atom_id res chain seq x y z
N MET A 1 0.36 -3.24 -1.46
CA MET A 1 0.18 -1.95 -2.14
C MET A 1 0.21 -2.08 -3.67
N LYS A 2 1.28 -2.63 -4.21
CA LYS A 2 1.47 -2.71 -5.67
C LYS A 2 0.28 -3.38 -6.40
N SER A 3 -0.13 -4.58 -5.95
CA SER A 3 -1.22 -5.31 -6.60
C SER A 3 -2.56 -4.58 -6.55
N ARG A 4 -2.77 -3.73 -5.54
CA ARG A 4 -4.02 -2.98 -5.39
C ARG A 4 -4.20 -1.91 -6.44
N PHE A 5 -3.11 -1.25 -6.84
CA PHE A 5 -3.16 -0.10 -7.73
C PHE A 5 -2.85 -0.41 -9.19
N ILE A 6 -2.50 -1.66 -9.53
CA ILE A 6 -2.42 -2.11 -10.92
C ILE A 6 -3.85 -2.29 -11.42
N ASP A 7 -4.15 -1.70 -12.58
CA ASP A 7 -5.49 -1.73 -13.20
C ASP A 7 -6.61 -1.29 -12.24
N PHE A 8 -6.33 -0.22 -11.49
CA PHE A 8 -7.13 0.25 -10.36
C PHE A 8 -8.60 0.52 -10.71
N PHE A 9 -8.88 1.05 -11.90
CA PHE A 9 -10.23 1.39 -12.32
C PHE A 9 -11.02 0.22 -12.89
N THR A 10 -10.35 -0.86 -13.32
CA THR A 10 -10.97 -1.94 -14.10
C THR A 10 -11.00 -3.28 -13.36
N THR A 11 -10.21 -3.46 -12.33
CA THR A 11 -10.15 -4.70 -11.54
C THR A 11 -10.33 -4.43 -10.06
N ASP A 12 -10.73 -5.46 -9.32
CA ASP A 12 -10.81 -5.39 -7.87
C ASP A 12 -9.41 -5.21 -7.25
N GLY A 13 -9.30 -4.38 -6.21
CA GLY A 13 -8.06 -4.14 -5.50
C GLY A 13 -7.51 -5.37 -4.78
N GLU A 14 -8.35 -6.37 -4.52
CA GLU A 14 -7.95 -7.69 -4.05
C GLU A 14 -7.85 -8.62 -5.25
N LYS A 15 -6.71 -8.64 -5.91
CA LYS A 15 -6.51 -9.38 -7.15
C LYS A 15 -6.54 -10.89 -6.93
N PRO A 16 -7.12 -11.68 -7.87
CA PRO A 16 -7.19 -13.14 -7.72
C PRO A 16 -5.82 -13.83 -7.69
N ASP A 17 -4.82 -13.23 -8.33
CA ASP A 17 -3.46 -13.76 -8.40
C ASP A 17 -2.60 -13.37 -7.20
N ARG A 18 -3.14 -12.62 -6.24
CA ARG A 18 -2.45 -12.24 -5.02
C ARG A 18 -2.33 -13.44 -4.09
N ASP A 19 -1.12 -13.79 -3.74
CA ASP A 19 -0.86 -14.82 -2.72
C ASP A 19 -0.73 -14.17 -1.34
N ARG A 20 -1.86 -14.02 -0.68
CA ARG A 20 -1.95 -13.37 0.61
C ARG A 20 -1.21 -14.13 1.71
N ASP A 21 -1.30 -15.46 1.69
CA ASP A 21 -0.63 -16.29 2.69
C ASP A 21 0.89 -16.15 2.60
N ARG A 22 1.40 -16.08 1.38
CA ARG A 22 2.83 -15.87 1.13
C ARG A 22 3.32 -14.51 1.60
N GLU A 23 2.48 -13.49 1.58
CA GLU A 23 2.82 -12.15 2.06
C GLU A 23 3.10 -12.12 3.56
N PHE A 24 2.57 -13.07 4.31
CA PHE A 24 2.80 -13.21 5.75
C PHE A 24 3.95 -14.18 6.09
N GLU A 25 4.52 -14.86 5.12
CA GLU A 25 5.69 -15.69 5.34
C GLU A 25 6.92 -14.81 5.56
N GLU A 26 7.83 -15.32 6.40
CA GLU A 26 9.09 -14.65 6.61
C GLU A 26 9.96 -14.80 5.36
N LEU A 27 10.20 -13.66 4.69
CA LEU A 27 11.05 -13.60 3.52
C LEU A 27 12.43 -13.09 3.93
N HIS A 28 13.47 -13.89 3.66
CA HIS A 28 14.85 -13.50 3.93
C HIS A 28 15.37 -12.59 2.83
N LEU A 29 14.90 -11.33 2.85
CA LEU A 29 15.29 -10.31 1.87
C LEU A 29 16.44 -9.49 2.40
N THR A 30 17.35 -9.13 1.50
CA THR A 30 18.36 -8.11 1.82
C THR A 30 17.69 -6.74 1.92
N LYS A 31 18.37 -5.79 2.56
CA LYS A 31 17.89 -4.40 2.63
C LYS A 31 17.69 -3.81 1.22
N ILE A 32 18.59 -4.11 0.28
CA ILE A 32 18.51 -3.61 -1.09
C ILE A 32 17.26 -4.17 -1.79
N GLU A 33 17.01 -5.47 -1.66
CA GLU A 33 15.82 -6.11 -2.24
C GLU A 33 14.54 -5.56 -1.65
N LEU A 34 14.49 -5.35 -0.33
CA LEU A 34 13.34 -4.79 0.35
C LEU A 34 13.05 -3.36 -0.12
N LEU A 35 14.07 -2.53 -0.23
CA LEU A 35 13.93 -1.15 -0.72
C LEU A 35 13.47 -1.10 -2.17
N LYS A 36 13.92 -2.06 -3.00
CA LYS A 36 13.47 -2.15 -4.40
C LYS A 36 11.97 -2.46 -4.48
N ILE A 37 11.50 -3.42 -3.69
CA ILE A 37 10.07 -3.75 -3.63
C ILE A 37 9.25 -2.53 -3.18
N TRP A 38 9.72 -1.80 -2.19
CA TRP A 38 9.10 -0.58 -1.70
C TRP A 38 9.01 0.49 -2.80
N GLU A 39 10.11 0.74 -3.51
CA GLU A 39 10.17 1.73 -4.57
C GLU A 39 9.26 1.37 -5.76
N ASP A 40 9.22 0.10 -6.14
CA ASP A 40 8.34 -0.38 -7.21
C ASP A 40 6.87 -0.14 -6.86
N GLY A 41 6.47 -0.46 -5.64
CA GLY A 41 5.10 -0.23 -5.16
C GLY A 41 4.75 1.25 -5.10
N ARG A 42 5.64 2.07 -4.60
CA ARG A 42 5.47 3.52 -4.49
C ARG A 42 5.35 4.17 -5.87
N SER A 43 6.17 3.74 -6.82
CA SER A 43 6.15 4.28 -8.19
C SER A 43 4.79 4.06 -8.87
N ILE A 44 4.19 2.89 -8.68
CA ILE A 44 2.86 2.58 -9.25
C ILE A 44 1.80 3.50 -8.66
N LEU A 45 1.82 3.72 -7.35
CA LEU A 45 0.87 4.62 -6.69
C LEU A 45 1.06 6.06 -7.17
N PHE A 46 2.29 6.55 -7.26
CA PHE A 46 2.57 7.91 -7.71
C PHE A 46 2.22 8.13 -9.18
N GLU A 47 2.45 7.14 -10.03
CA GLU A 47 2.04 7.20 -11.43
C GLU A 47 0.51 7.32 -11.54
N LEU A 48 -0.23 6.55 -10.73
CA LEU A 48 -1.68 6.69 -10.65
C LEU A 48 -2.08 8.10 -10.23
N LEU A 49 -1.47 8.65 -9.18
CA LEU A 49 -1.79 9.98 -8.67
C LEU A 49 -1.50 11.08 -9.69
N ASP A 50 -0.41 10.97 -10.43
CA ASP A 50 -0.04 11.95 -11.46
C ASP A 50 -1.04 12.00 -12.63
N ASN A 51 -1.74 10.90 -12.88
CA ASN A 51 -2.69 10.78 -13.97
C ASN A 51 -4.16 10.99 -13.55
N LEU A 52 -4.42 11.24 -12.26
CA LEU A 52 -5.77 11.49 -11.78
C LEU A 52 -6.21 12.93 -12.10
N SER A 53 -7.46 13.05 -12.58
CA SER A 53 -8.17 14.33 -12.64
C SER A 53 -9.10 14.48 -11.44
N GLU A 54 -9.64 15.68 -11.22
CA GLU A 54 -10.64 15.92 -10.16
C GLU A 54 -11.88 15.04 -10.36
N GLU A 55 -12.29 14.84 -11.61
CA GLU A 55 -13.45 14.00 -11.94
C GLU A 55 -13.23 12.55 -11.56
N ASP A 56 -12.00 12.06 -11.63
CA ASP A 56 -11.65 10.67 -11.27
C ASP A 56 -11.85 10.38 -9.79
N LEU A 57 -11.77 11.38 -8.92
CA LEU A 57 -11.86 11.20 -7.48
C LEU A 57 -13.21 10.66 -7.01
N LEU A 58 -14.26 10.90 -7.77
CA LEU A 58 -15.62 10.44 -7.45
C LEU A 58 -16.01 9.15 -8.18
N LYS A 59 -15.15 8.63 -9.04
CA LYS A 59 -15.40 7.36 -9.71
C LYS A 59 -15.40 6.21 -8.72
N THR A 60 -16.16 5.17 -9.01
CA THR A 60 -16.23 3.99 -8.18
C THR A 60 -15.16 2.98 -8.54
N VAL A 61 -14.44 2.50 -7.53
CA VAL A 61 -13.50 1.39 -7.61
C VAL A 61 -13.90 0.34 -6.58
N HIS A 62 -13.37 -0.86 -6.69
CA HIS A 62 -13.74 -1.96 -5.81
C HIS A 62 -12.52 -2.51 -5.07
N ILE A 63 -12.70 -2.79 -3.79
CA ILE A 63 -11.73 -3.48 -2.94
C ILE A 63 -12.48 -4.58 -2.20
N ARG A 64 -12.07 -5.83 -2.41
CA ARG A 64 -12.76 -7.01 -1.84
C ARG A 64 -14.24 -7.01 -2.17
N THR A 65 -14.58 -6.71 -3.43
CA THR A 65 -15.94 -6.56 -3.94
C THR A 65 -16.75 -5.40 -3.36
N GLU A 66 -16.21 -4.66 -2.38
CA GLU A 66 -16.87 -3.49 -1.82
C GLU A 66 -16.59 -2.25 -2.66
N PRO A 67 -17.62 -1.43 -2.95
CA PRO A 67 -17.42 -0.21 -3.71
C PRO A 67 -16.85 0.92 -2.85
N TYR A 68 -15.91 1.65 -3.41
CA TYR A 68 -15.33 2.87 -2.83
C TYR A 68 -15.27 3.94 -3.92
N THR A 69 -15.34 5.20 -3.53
CA THR A 69 -14.86 6.25 -4.41
C THR A 69 -13.34 6.17 -4.50
N VAL A 70 -12.76 6.69 -5.58
CA VAL A 70 -11.30 6.78 -5.68
C VAL A 70 -10.72 7.54 -4.49
N LEU A 71 -11.34 8.67 -4.12
CA LEU A 71 -10.93 9.44 -2.95
C LEU A 71 -10.98 8.60 -1.66
N GLY A 72 -12.05 7.83 -1.47
CA GLY A 72 -12.18 6.94 -0.31
C GLY A 72 -11.11 5.86 -0.28
N ALA A 73 -10.79 5.26 -1.43
CA ALA A 73 -9.73 4.26 -1.53
C ALA A 73 -8.35 4.84 -1.21
N LEU A 74 -8.08 6.07 -1.65
CA LEU A 74 -6.83 6.76 -1.34
C LEU A 74 -6.74 7.13 0.14
N ASN A 75 -7.83 7.60 0.76
CA ASN A 75 -7.87 7.85 2.20
C ASN A 75 -7.64 6.57 3.00
N ARG A 76 -8.21 5.46 2.57
CA ARG A 76 -7.97 4.16 3.18
C ARG A 76 -6.49 3.79 3.14
N GLN A 77 -5.82 4.07 2.02
CA GLN A 77 -4.38 3.81 1.88
C GLN A 77 -3.54 4.70 2.81
N ILE A 78 -3.90 5.98 2.95
CA ILE A 78 -3.22 6.90 3.87
C ILE A 78 -3.35 6.40 5.32
N ASN A 79 -4.54 5.99 5.73
CA ASN A 79 -4.77 5.44 7.07
C ASN A 79 -3.96 4.17 7.30
N HIS A 80 -3.86 3.33 6.28
CA HIS A 80 -3.07 2.11 6.34
C HIS A 80 -1.57 2.39 6.49
N TYR A 81 -1.05 3.38 5.80
CA TYR A 81 0.32 3.85 5.99
C TYR A 81 0.56 4.36 7.42
N GLY A 82 -0.38 5.12 7.96
CA GLY A 82 -0.30 5.59 9.34
C GLY A 82 -0.21 4.45 10.34
N TYR A 83 -1.02 3.43 10.15
CA TYR A 83 -1.00 2.23 10.97
C TYR A 83 0.37 1.54 10.95
N HIS A 84 0.91 1.27 9.78
CA HIS A 84 2.22 0.64 9.65
C HIS A 84 3.37 1.53 10.11
N THR A 85 3.28 2.84 9.90
CA THR A 85 4.26 3.79 10.42
C THR A 85 4.34 3.71 11.94
N GLY A 86 3.19 3.65 12.60
CA GLY A 86 3.13 3.46 14.05
C GLY A 86 3.80 2.17 14.52
N GLN A 87 3.56 1.07 13.80
CA GLN A 87 4.21 -0.21 14.09
C GLN A 87 5.73 -0.14 13.94
N ILE A 88 6.22 0.49 12.89
CA ILE A 88 7.66 0.65 12.63
C ILE A 88 8.31 1.50 13.73
N VAL A 89 7.66 2.60 14.10
CA VAL A 89 8.14 3.47 15.18
C VAL A 89 8.19 2.72 16.51
N GLN A 90 7.16 1.95 16.81
CA GLN A 90 7.13 1.16 18.05
C GLN A 90 8.24 0.12 18.10
N LEU A 91 8.47 -0.61 17.01
CA LEU A 91 9.56 -1.57 16.91
C LEU A 91 10.92 -0.89 17.04
N GLY A 92 11.10 0.27 16.40
CA GLY A 92 12.33 1.05 16.53
C GLY A 92 12.63 1.45 17.96
N LYS A 93 11.59 1.90 18.68
CA LYS A 93 11.73 2.26 20.09
C LYS A 93 12.08 1.05 20.96
N MET A 94 11.47 -0.09 20.70
CA MET A 94 11.77 -1.32 21.44
C MET A 94 13.20 -1.80 21.23
N ILE A 95 13.72 -1.68 20.01
CA ILE A 95 15.07 -2.11 19.64
C ILE A 95 16.12 -1.14 20.16
N ARG A 96 15.90 0.16 20.01
CA ARG A 96 16.88 1.19 20.37
C ARG A 96 16.74 1.68 21.82
N LYS A 97 15.61 1.44 22.43
CA LYS A 97 15.34 1.85 23.82
C LYS A 97 15.61 3.35 24.02
N SER A 98 16.47 3.70 24.96
CA SER A 98 16.79 5.10 25.30
C SER A 98 17.51 5.87 24.17
N ASN A 99 18.02 5.18 23.16
CA ASN A 99 18.71 5.82 22.04
C ASN A 99 17.75 6.30 20.94
N TRP A 100 16.47 5.99 21.09
CA TRP A 100 15.46 6.46 20.15
C TRP A 100 15.08 7.92 20.45
N GLN A 101 15.00 8.69 19.39
CA GLN A 101 14.51 10.07 19.45
C GLN A 101 13.30 10.26 18.54
#